data_1e89130aa85b069cea20029b2149386c
#
_entry.id   1e89130aa85b069cea20029b2149386c
#
_cell.length_a   1.000
_cell.length_b   1.000
_cell.length_c   1.000
_cell.angle_alpha   90.00
_cell.angle_beta   90.00
_cell.angle_gamma   90.00
#
_symmetry.space_group_name_H-M   'P 1'
#
loop_
_entity.id
_entity.type
_entity.pdbx_description
1 polymer ?
#
loop_
_entity_poly.entity_id
_entity_poly.type
_entity_poly.pdbx_seq_one_letter_code
_entity_poly.pdbx_strand_id
1 'polypeptide(L)'
;YKQYYSANLMKLVLVGKQSSKELKKLATKYFARIKNYDVERPVTSVSAYRDQDLGKDIFIKSKVKSPELIIEFSIDDNSSLWRSKPNEYVEMILNSQETNALMSFLNEEGYIENGFADIDPNAWGADGSAFISYTLTDKGLDNKDFIIANTFQYIDLIKSEGIKQE
;
A
#
# COMPACT_ATOMS: atom_id res chain seq x y z
N TYR A 1 -16.20 -19.78 10.09
CA TYR A 1 -15.00 -20.34 10.72
C TYR A 1 -14.58 -21.63 10.03
N LYS A 2 -15.39 -22.71 10.07
CA LYS A 2 -15.04 -24.05 9.54
C LYS A 2 -14.70 -24.08 8.05
N GLN A 3 -15.22 -23.15 7.26
CA GLN A 3 -15.04 -23.08 5.81
C GLN A 3 -13.66 -22.54 5.39
N TYR A 4 -13.03 -21.70 6.24
CA TYR A 4 -11.81 -20.99 5.87
C TYR A 4 -10.63 -21.27 6.81
N TYR A 5 -10.87 -21.97 7.93
CA TYR A 5 -9.84 -22.26 8.92
C TYR A 5 -9.39 -23.71 8.82
N SER A 6 -8.27 -23.92 8.14
CA SER A 6 -7.65 -25.22 7.98
C SER A 6 -6.14 -25.10 8.12
N ALA A 7 -5.50 -26.09 8.72
CA ALA A 7 -4.06 -26.04 8.97
C ALA A 7 -3.23 -25.88 7.69
N ASN A 8 -3.71 -26.39 6.55
CA ASN A 8 -3.02 -26.24 5.26
C ASN A 8 -2.97 -24.81 4.76
N LEU A 9 -3.87 -23.93 5.21
CA LEU A 9 -3.91 -22.51 4.86
C LEU A 9 -3.13 -21.63 5.84
N MET A 10 -2.67 -22.20 6.96
CA MET A 10 -2.03 -21.45 8.04
C MET A 10 -0.52 -21.55 7.96
N LYS A 11 0.14 -20.45 8.34
CA LYS A 11 1.58 -20.42 8.57
C LYS A 11 1.83 -19.88 9.98
N LEU A 12 2.70 -20.56 10.72
CA LEU A 12 3.05 -20.19 12.08
C LEU A 12 4.50 -19.72 12.12
N VAL A 13 4.71 -18.51 12.62
CA VAL A 13 6.04 -17.98 12.92
C VAL A 13 6.14 -17.75 14.42
N LEU A 14 7.20 -18.26 15.03
CA LEU A 14 7.51 -18.04 16.44
C LEU A 14 8.87 -17.34 16.55
N VAL A 15 8.88 -16.19 17.21
CA VAL A 15 10.07 -15.42 17.49
C VAL A 15 10.24 -15.29 19.01
N GLY A 16 11.43 -15.58 19.53
CA GLY A 16 11.69 -15.47 20.96
C GLY A 16 13.14 -15.82 21.31
N LYS A 17 13.50 -15.65 22.57
CA LYS A 17 14.83 -15.95 23.11
C LYS A 17 15.11 -17.45 23.28
N GLN A 18 14.09 -18.30 23.10
CA GLN A 18 14.19 -19.74 23.26
C GLN A 18 14.95 -20.36 22.09
N SER A 19 15.58 -21.51 22.34
CA SER A 19 16.18 -22.30 21.26
C SER A 19 15.12 -22.80 20.27
N SER A 20 15.52 -23.04 19.01
CA SER A 20 14.61 -23.60 17.98
C SER A 20 13.93 -24.90 18.44
N LYS A 21 14.62 -25.73 19.27
CA LYS A 21 14.05 -26.96 19.83
C LYS A 21 12.91 -26.67 20.81
N GLU A 22 13.04 -25.63 21.62
CA GLU A 22 12.02 -25.21 22.58
C GLU A 22 10.85 -24.57 21.85
N LEU A 23 11.11 -23.69 20.87
CA LEU A 23 10.05 -23.09 20.04
C LEU A 23 9.27 -24.16 19.28
N LYS A 24 9.94 -25.19 18.73
CA LYS A 24 9.27 -26.34 18.11
C LYS A 24 8.37 -27.11 19.10
N LYS A 25 8.81 -27.31 20.34
CA LYS A 25 7.98 -27.95 21.38
C LYS A 25 6.73 -27.12 21.69
N LEU A 26 6.89 -25.79 21.78
CA LEU A 26 5.77 -24.88 22.03
C LEU A 26 4.81 -24.89 20.84
N ALA A 27 5.30 -24.80 19.61
CA ALA A 27 4.49 -24.91 18.40
C ALA A 27 3.65 -26.20 18.41
N THR A 28 4.29 -27.34 18.63
CA THR A 28 3.61 -28.64 18.67
C THR A 28 2.58 -28.70 19.80
N LYS A 29 2.94 -28.22 21.00
CA LYS A 29 2.05 -28.27 22.17
C LYS A 29 0.75 -27.49 21.96
N TYR A 30 0.83 -26.32 21.35
CA TYR A 30 -0.31 -25.41 21.26
C TYR A 30 -1.05 -25.45 19.92
N PHE A 31 -0.36 -25.78 18.84
CA PHE A 31 -0.91 -25.65 17.48
C PHE A 31 -1.12 -26.99 16.75
N ALA A 32 -0.52 -28.10 17.21
CA ALA A 32 -0.70 -29.40 16.54
C ALA A 32 -2.14 -29.95 16.53
N ARG A 33 -3.04 -29.36 17.33
CA ARG A 33 -4.46 -29.74 17.39
C ARG A 33 -5.31 -29.08 16.30
N ILE A 34 -4.75 -28.10 15.58
CA ILE A 34 -5.46 -27.45 14.47
C ILE A 34 -5.61 -28.48 13.36
N LYS A 35 -6.86 -28.77 12.99
CA LYS A 35 -7.15 -29.78 11.99
C LYS A 35 -6.83 -29.28 10.59
N ASN A 36 -6.29 -30.16 9.78
CA ASN A 36 -6.21 -29.97 8.35
C ASN A 36 -7.49 -30.54 7.72
N TYR A 37 -8.20 -29.72 6.94
CA TYR A 37 -9.41 -30.10 6.20
C TYR A 37 -9.17 -30.06 4.69
N ASP A 38 -7.92 -29.85 4.25
CA ASP A 38 -7.52 -29.71 2.84
C ASP A 38 -8.39 -28.69 2.08
N VAL A 39 -8.68 -27.57 2.76
CA VAL A 39 -9.48 -26.49 2.18
C VAL A 39 -8.68 -25.85 1.07
N GLU A 40 -9.29 -25.70 -0.11
CA GLU A 40 -8.71 -24.96 -1.21
C GLU A 40 -8.53 -23.48 -0.83
N ARG A 41 -7.39 -22.90 -1.19
CA ARG A 41 -7.13 -21.49 -0.92
C ARG A 41 -8.13 -20.63 -1.70
N PRO A 42 -8.93 -19.78 -1.04
CA PRO A 42 -9.82 -18.89 -1.75
C PRO A 42 -9.02 -17.94 -2.65
N VAL A 43 -9.45 -17.82 -3.89
CA VAL A 43 -8.87 -16.92 -4.88
C VAL A 43 -9.95 -15.92 -5.25
N THR A 44 -9.62 -14.64 -5.14
CA THR A 44 -10.46 -13.56 -5.64
C THR A 44 -10.10 -13.33 -7.11
N SER A 45 -11.06 -13.46 -8.00
CA SER A 45 -10.90 -13.26 -9.45
C SER A 45 -11.62 -12.02 -9.97
N VAL A 46 -12.27 -11.29 -9.08
CA VAL A 46 -13.04 -10.09 -9.42
C VAL A 46 -12.25 -8.88 -8.95
N SER A 47 -12.02 -7.94 -9.87
CA SER A 47 -11.39 -6.67 -9.54
C SER A 47 -12.21 -5.89 -8.49
N ALA A 48 -11.53 -5.27 -7.55
CA ALA A 48 -12.14 -4.34 -6.59
C ALA A 48 -12.54 -3.03 -7.26
N TYR A 49 -11.89 -2.68 -8.36
CA TYR A 49 -12.15 -1.46 -9.13
C TYR A 49 -12.82 -1.81 -10.45
N ARG A 50 -13.97 -1.24 -10.72
CA ARG A 50 -14.64 -1.34 -12.02
C ARG A 50 -14.34 -0.10 -12.82
N ASP A 51 -14.25 -0.19 -14.13
CA ASP A 51 -13.98 0.95 -15.03
C ASP A 51 -14.88 2.15 -14.75
N GLN A 52 -16.14 1.90 -14.42
CA GLN A 52 -17.12 2.94 -14.08
C GLN A 52 -16.85 3.67 -12.76
N ASP A 53 -16.03 3.09 -11.89
CA ASP A 53 -15.68 3.63 -10.57
C ASP A 53 -14.40 4.47 -10.63
N LEU A 54 -13.66 4.40 -11.73
CA LEU A 54 -12.43 5.17 -11.95
C LEU A 54 -12.75 6.62 -12.38
N GLY A 55 -11.80 7.52 -12.16
CA GLY A 55 -11.92 8.94 -12.51
C GLY A 55 -13.04 9.64 -11.75
N LYS A 56 -13.24 9.32 -10.48
CA LYS A 56 -14.28 9.91 -9.63
C LYS A 56 -13.67 10.72 -8.50
N ASP A 57 -14.29 11.85 -8.22
CA ASP A 57 -14.04 12.60 -7.00
C ASP A 57 -15.02 12.16 -5.92
N ILE A 58 -14.48 11.75 -4.77
CA ILE A 58 -15.26 11.31 -3.61
C ILE A 58 -15.01 12.28 -2.45
N PHE A 59 -16.05 12.97 -2.02
CA PHE A 59 -15.99 13.88 -0.90
C PHE A 59 -16.50 13.20 0.38
N ILE A 60 -15.64 13.05 1.36
CA ILE A 60 -15.98 12.45 2.65
C ILE A 60 -15.95 13.55 3.72
N LYS A 61 -17.10 13.79 4.36
CA LYS A 61 -17.15 14.70 5.50
C LYS A 61 -16.54 14.03 6.72
N SER A 62 -15.29 14.37 7.03
CA SER A 62 -14.60 13.88 8.22
C SER A 62 -15.12 14.57 9.50
N LYS A 63 -15.03 13.83 10.63
CA LYS A 63 -15.18 14.40 11.97
C LYS A 63 -13.86 14.97 12.54
N VAL A 64 -12.75 14.65 11.88
CA VAL A 64 -11.41 15.13 12.22
C VAL A 64 -11.17 16.45 11.50
N LYS A 65 -10.46 17.37 12.14
CA LYS A 65 -10.24 18.73 11.60
C LYS A 65 -9.10 18.82 10.57
N SER A 66 -8.39 17.74 10.31
CA SER A 66 -7.32 17.75 9.31
C SER A 66 -7.87 17.31 7.95
N PRO A 67 -7.95 18.20 6.96
CA PRO A 67 -8.37 17.82 5.63
C PRO A 67 -7.30 16.94 4.97
N GLU A 68 -7.75 15.88 4.30
CA GLU A 68 -6.89 14.96 3.56
C GLU A 68 -7.27 14.94 2.10
N LEU A 69 -6.26 14.87 1.25
CA LEU A 69 -6.39 14.56 -0.17
C LEU A 69 -5.74 13.21 -0.42
N ILE A 70 -6.51 12.25 -0.93
CA ILE A 70 -6.02 10.93 -1.29
C ILE A 70 -6.22 10.73 -2.79
N ILE A 71 -5.15 10.39 -3.50
CA ILE A 71 -5.17 9.99 -4.91
C ILE A 71 -4.92 8.50 -4.92
N GLU A 72 -5.91 7.72 -5.37
CA GLU A 72 -5.86 6.26 -5.35
C GLU A 72 -5.90 5.71 -6.78
N PHE A 73 -5.08 4.70 -7.02
CA PHE A 73 -4.94 4.02 -8.31
C PHE A 73 -5.17 2.52 -8.12
N SER A 74 -5.90 1.90 -9.04
CA SER A 74 -5.84 0.46 -9.24
C SER A 74 -4.58 0.11 -10.01
N ILE A 75 -3.89 -0.92 -9.58
CA ILE A 75 -2.74 -1.49 -10.29
C ILE A 75 -2.94 -2.99 -10.45
N ASP A 76 -2.28 -3.58 -11.43
CA ASP A 76 -2.29 -5.03 -11.61
C ASP A 76 -1.64 -5.74 -10.40
N ASP A 77 -2.12 -6.95 -10.09
CA ASP A 77 -1.46 -7.81 -9.11
C ASP A 77 -0.04 -8.15 -9.59
N ASN A 78 0.94 -7.61 -8.91
CA ASN A 78 2.35 -7.88 -9.15
C ASN A 78 3.06 -8.53 -7.95
N SER A 79 2.30 -9.17 -7.07
CA SER A 79 2.82 -9.91 -5.90
C SER A 79 3.82 -11.02 -6.29
N SER A 80 3.77 -11.52 -7.52
CA SER A 80 4.75 -12.46 -8.06
C SER A 80 6.15 -11.86 -8.22
N LEU A 81 6.26 -10.54 -8.30
CA LEU A 81 7.52 -9.80 -8.43
C LEU A 81 8.19 -9.50 -7.08
N TRP A 82 7.85 -10.25 -6.06
CA TRP A 82 8.33 -10.04 -4.68
C TRP A 82 9.86 -10.03 -4.51
N ARG A 83 10.61 -10.56 -5.46
CA ARG A 83 12.10 -10.55 -5.43
C ARG A 83 12.69 -9.26 -5.99
N SER A 84 12.14 -8.73 -7.07
CA SER A 84 12.59 -7.48 -7.70
C SER A 84 11.97 -6.25 -7.08
N LYS A 85 10.79 -6.39 -6.45
CA LYS A 85 10.08 -5.38 -5.65
C LYS A 85 9.95 -4.01 -6.33
N PRO A 86 9.46 -3.95 -7.57
CA PRO A 86 9.37 -2.68 -8.31
C PRO A 86 8.52 -1.64 -7.59
N ASN A 87 7.50 -2.07 -6.85
CA ASN A 87 6.62 -1.19 -6.09
C ASN A 87 7.36 -0.47 -4.96
N GLU A 88 8.19 -1.20 -4.20
CA GLU A 88 8.98 -0.58 -3.11
C GLU A 88 9.94 0.48 -3.65
N TYR A 89 10.44 0.31 -4.87
CA TYR A 89 11.29 1.30 -5.52
C TYR A 89 10.52 2.58 -5.85
N VAL A 90 9.35 2.46 -6.48
CA VAL A 90 8.48 3.61 -6.81
C VAL A 90 8.01 4.31 -5.54
N GLU A 91 7.60 3.55 -4.53
CA GLU A 91 7.18 4.05 -3.23
C GLU A 91 8.30 4.84 -2.54
N MET A 92 9.54 4.34 -2.59
CA MET A 92 10.71 5.05 -2.05
C MET A 92 10.92 6.40 -2.73
N ILE A 93 10.77 6.50 -4.06
CA ILE A 93 10.90 7.76 -4.79
C ILE A 93 9.78 8.73 -4.41
N LEU A 94 8.53 8.25 -4.36
CA LEU A 94 7.37 9.07 -4.01
C LEU A 94 7.47 9.60 -2.56
N ASN A 95 8.01 8.81 -1.64
CA ASN A 95 8.21 9.18 -0.24
C ASN A 95 9.53 9.92 0.03
N SER A 96 10.32 10.22 -1.01
CA SER A 96 11.59 10.93 -0.84
C SER A 96 11.39 12.29 -0.19
N GLN A 97 12.28 12.60 0.75
CA GLN A 97 12.37 13.89 1.43
C GLN A 97 13.58 14.72 0.92
N GLU A 98 14.18 14.29 -0.16
CA GLU A 98 15.28 14.99 -0.79
C GLU A 98 14.83 16.35 -1.34
N THR A 99 15.77 17.27 -1.45
CA THR A 99 15.51 18.60 -2.04
C THR A 99 14.93 18.44 -3.45
N ASN A 100 13.83 19.14 -3.73
CA ASN A 100 13.05 19.07 -4.98
C ASN A 100 12.24 17.76 -5.18
N ALA A 101 12.21 16.85 -4.21
CA ALA A 101 11.23 15.77 -4.24
C ALA A 101 9.80 16.33 -4.00
N LEU A 102 8.80 15.62 -4.51
CA LEU A 102 7.40 16.08 -4.47
C LEU A 102 6.95 16.46 -3.06
N MET A 103 7.19 15.57 -2.09
CA MET A 103 6.73 15.78 -0.70
C MET A 103 7.43 16.99 -0.05
N SER A 104 8.76 17.13 -0.26
CA SER A 104 9.51 18.26 0.26
C SER A 104 9.03 19.57 -0.35
N PHE A 105 8.88 19.61 -1.68
CA PHE A 105 8.39 20.80 -2.40
C PHE A 105 7.02 21.25 -1.89
N LEU A 106 6.04 20.33 -1.81
CA LEU A 106 4.69 20.68 -1.36
C LEU A 106 4.66 21.14 0.11
N ASN A 107 5.53 20.56 0.96
CA ASN A 107 5.64 20.94 2.36
C ASN A 107 6.34 22.30 2.52
N GLU A 108 7.47 22.54 1.86
CA GLU A 108 8.21 23.80 1.89
C GLU A 108 7.37 24.97 1.37
N GLU A 109 6.59 24.73 0.33
CA GLU A 109 5.63 25.71 -0.21
C GLU A 109 4.39 25.86 0.67
N GLY A 110 4.24 25.06 1.73
CA GLY A 110 3.17 25.17 2.71
C GLY A 110 1.79 24.70 2.22
N TYR A 111 1.75 23.81 1.24
CA TYR A 111 0.50 23.19 0.79
C TYR A 111 0.09 21.99 1.65
N ILE A 112 1.06 21.25 2.16
CA ILE A 112 0.81 20.06 2.99
C ILE A 112 1.55 20.16 4.33
N GLU A 113 0.98 19.55 5.36
CA GLU A 113 1.66 19.31 6.63
C GLU A 113 2.50 18.03 6.55
N ASN A 114 1.97 17.02 5.87
CA ASN A 114 2.60 15.73 5.66
C ASN A 114 2.03 15.05 4.42
N GLY A 115 2.79 14.12 3.86
CA GLY A 115 2.34 13.27 2.77
C GLY A 115 3.07 11.94 2.79
N PHE A 116 2.41 10.91 2.26
CA PHE A 116 3.03 9.61 2.05
C PHE A 116 2.36 8.86 0.91
N ALA A 117 3.10 7.94 0.31
CA ALA A 117 2.62 7.01 -0.70
C ALA A 117 2.80 5.57 -0.20
N ASP A 118 1.87 4.70 -0.58
CA ASP A 118 1.92 3.27 -0.29
C ASP A 118 1.43 2.48 -1.50
N ILE A 119 2.09 1.38 -1.79
CA ILE A 119 1.80 0.53 -2.96
C ILE A 119 1.72 -0.93 -2.53
N ASP A 120 0.50 -1.44 -2.36
CA ASP A 120 0.26 -2.84 -2.07
C ASP A 120 0.12 -3.64 -3.38
N PRO A 121 1.02 -4.59 -3.66
CA PRO A 121 0.97 -5.38 -4.89
C PRO A 121 -0.27 -6.28 -5.02
N ASN A 122 -0.98 -6.55 -3.94
CA ASN A 122 -2.17 -7.40 -3.92
C ASN A 122 -3.12 -7.01 -2.77
N ALA A 123 -3.58 -5.78 -2.76
CA ALA A 123 -4.43 -5.26 -1.69
C ALA A 123 -5.78 -5.99 -1.58
N TRP A 124 -6.35 -6.39 -2.72
CA TRP A 124 -7.72 -6.90 -2.80
C TRP A 124 -7.83 -8.33 -3.33
N GLY A 125 -6.71 -9.03 -3.47
CA GLY A 125 -6.67 -10.44 -3.88
C GLY A 125 -6.70 -10.67 -5.39
N ALA A 126 -7.19 -9.72 -6.19
CA ALA A 126 -7.12 -9.75 -7.66
C ALA A 126 -6.31 -8.57 -8.21
N ASP A 127 -6.35 -7.45 -7.50
CA ASP A 127 -5.67 -6.22 -7.87
C ASP A 127 -4.74 -5.77 -6.76
N GLY A 128 -3.74 -4.99 -7.11
CA GLY A 128 -3.01 -4.14 -6.20
C GLY A 128 -3.66 -2.76 -6.08
N SER A 129 -3.18 -1.99 -5.13
CA SER A 129 -3.59 -0.61 -4.89
C SER A 129 -2.36 0.27 -4.70
N ALA A 130 -2.38 1.45 -5.25
CA ALA A 130 -1.42 2.49 -4.96
C ALA A 130 -2.16 3.75 -4.54
N PHE A 131 -1.73 4.40 -3.48
CA PHE A 131 -2.29 5.68 -3.11
C PHE A 131 -1.22 6.66 -2.65
N ILE A 132 -1.52 7.94 -2.83
CA ILE A 132 -0.73 9.05 -2.32
C ILE A 132 -1.68 9.88 -1.47
N SER A 133 -1.34 10.05 -0.20
CA SER A 133 -2.13 10.79 0.78
C SER A 133 -1.38 12.04 1.23
N TYR A 134 -2.12 13.13 1.35
CA TYR A 134 -1.64 14.43 1.82
C TYR A 134 -2.52 14.94 2.95
N THR A 135 -1.92 15.29 4.08
CA THR A 135 -2.57 16.12 5.10
C THR A 135 -2.42 17.57 4.66
N LEU A 136 -3.53 18.21 4.34
CA LEU A 136 -3.54 19.54 3.75
C LEU A 136 -3.49 20.63 4.82
N THR A 137 -2.79 21.74 4.48
CA THR A 137 -2.98 23.03 5.14
C THR A 137 -4.23 23.72 4.60
N ASP A 138 -4.62 24.88 5.17
CA ASP A 138 -5.69 25.71 4.58
C ASP A 138 -5.33 26.13 3.14
N LYS A 139 -4.06 26.52 2.90
CA LYS A 139 -3.55 26.83 1.56
C LYS A 139 -3.68 25.62 0.62
N GLY A 140 -3.35 24.44 1.11
CA GLY A 140 -3.48 23.19 0.31
C GLY A 140 -4.91 22.86 -0.02
N LEU A 141 -5.82 23.04 0.92
CA LEU A 141 -7.24 22.79 0.69
C LEU A 141 -7.83 23.70 -0.41
N ASP A 142 -7.41 24.97 -0.43
CA ASP A 142 -7.83 25.93 -1.46
C ASP A 142 -7.15 25.68 -2.81
N ASN A 143 -6.04 24.93 -2.84
CA ASN A 143 -5.23 24.67 -4.03
C ASN A 143 -5.07 23.17 -4.35
N LYS A 144 -6.08 22.34 -4.07
CA LYS A 144 -6.00 20.88 -4.32
C LYS A 144 -5.63 20.52 -5.75
N ASP A 145 -6.18 21.25 -6.74
CA ASP A 145 -5.90 20.99 -8.15
C ASP A 145 -4.43 21.22 -8.51
N PHE A 146 -3.77 22.18 -7.84
CA PHE A 146 -2.33 22.39 -7.97
C PHE A 146 -1.54 21.18 -7.42
N ILE A 147 -1.95 20.65 -6.25
CA ILE A 147 -1.30 19.48 -5.66
C ILE A 147 -1.47 18.27 -6.57
N ILE A 148 -2.68 18.04 -7.07
CA ILE A 148 -2.98 16.94 -8.01
C ILE A 148 -2.11 17.07 -9.27
N ALA A 149 -2.07 18.25 -9.87
CA ALA A 149 -1.30 18.49 -11.10
C ALA A 149 0.21 18.22 -10.88
N ASN A 150 0.78 18.71 -9.78
CA ASN A 150 2.19 18.45 -9.44
C ASN A 150 2.47 16.97 -9.17
N THR A 151 1.53 16.27 -8.54
CA THR A 151 1.65 14.82 -8.31
C THR A 151 1.75 14.07 -9.64
N PHE A 152 0.87 14.35 -10.58
CA PHE A 152 0.91 13.71 -11.90
C PHE A 152 2.15 14.11 -12.72
N GLN A 153 2.59 15.37 -12.66
CA GLN A 153 3.83 15.81 -13.30
C GLN A 153 5.05 15.10 -12.73
N TYR A 154 5.08 14.87 -11.42
CA TYR A 154 6.17 14.12 -10.78
C TYR A 154 6.18 12.64 -11.18
N ILE A 155 5.00 12.02 -11.26
CA ILE A 155 4.85 10.65 -11.78
C ILE A 155 5.34 10.57 -13.23
N ASP A 156 5.00 11.54 -14.07
CA ASP A 156 5.46 11.58 -15.46
C ASP A 156 6.97 11.81 -15.56
N LEU A 157 7.55 12.59 -14.65
CA LEU A 157 9.00 12.73 -14.54
C LEU A 157 9.66 11.39 -14.21
N ILE A 158 9.17 10.66 -13.20
CA ILE A 158 9.68 9.32 -12.84
C ILE A 158 9.63 8.38 -14.05
N LYS A 159 8.52 8.39 -14.81
CA LYS A 159 8.39 7.57 -16.02
C LYS A 159 9.40 7.95 -17.10
N SER A 160 9.61 9.25 -17.31
CA SER A 160 10.50 9.74 -18.37
C SER A 160 11.97 9.51 -18.06
N GLU A 161 12.38 9.65 -16.79
CA GLU A 161 13.76 9.45 -16.35
C GLU A 161 14.13 7.96 -16.26
N GLY A 162 13.16 7.11 -15.96
CA GLY A 162 13.37 5.67 -15.80
C GLY A 162 14.32 5.32 -14.65
N ILE A 163 14.74 4.05 -14.61
CA ILE A 163 15.73 3.56 -13.64
C ILE A 163 17.12 3.79 -14.24
N LYS A 164 17.91 4.67 -13.64
CA LYS A 164 19.33 4.86 -14.01
C LYS A 164 20.16 3.81 -13.27
N GLN A 165 20.91 3.00 -14.02
CA GLN A 165 21.97 2.18 -13.45
C GLN A 165 23.19 3.08 -13.29
N GLU A 166 23.60 3.30 -12.03
CA GLU A 166 24.91 3.88 -11.71
C GLU A 166 26.02 2.83 -11.82
#